data_cc149b81941b6c93c50ee9d205c5d4a9
#
_entry.id   cc149b81941b6c93c50ee9d205c5d4a9
#
_cell.length_a   1.000
_cell.length_b   1.000
_cell.length_c   1.000
_cell.angle_alpha   90.00
_cell.angle_beta   90.00
_cell.angle_gamma   90.00
#
_symmetry.space_group_name_H-M   'P 1'
#
loop_
_entity.id
_entity.type
_entity.pdbx_description
1 polymer ?
#
loop_
_entity_poly.entity_id
_entity_poly.type
_entity_poly.pdbx_seq_one_letter_code
_entity_poly.pdbx_strand_id
1 'polypeptide(L)'
;MITNFEKPEILSPAGDMDCLKSALNFGADAVFLAGKMFGMRSAPQNFDNDQLKKACDLAHANGARIHVTCNTLPRNNEIPHLQEFMENAQACGVDAFIIADLGVFEAAKKYAPKVQRHISTQAGVTNYAAANVLYNMGASRVVLAREIPLDEIVEMRAKVPKELEIECFVHGAMCVSFSGRCLISSYMTGRDANHGDCAQPCRWKYHLYEENRQGQYFPVEETGDGTYLYNSRDLCMIEHIPELVKAGVSSFKIEGRAKSAYYVAVTTNAYRHAVDDYFAEGDDYVLKPWIREELEKISHREYNTGFYFGREPGQVTGNGGYIRHYDNVALCEELVDDTTAVITQRNKFYVGDTLDVLPPSGVPFEIKCESLTTDEGMPVESAPHPMQRLTMKCNAPVPSGSVIRKKRD
;
A
#
# COMPACT_ATOMS: atom_id res chain seq x y z
N MET A 1 1.42 -2.52 30.78
CA MET A 1 0.26 -3.38 30.45
C MET A 1 -0.49 -2.77 29.27
N ILE A 2 -0.40 -3.40 28.08
CA ILE A 2 -1.06 -2.95 26.82
C ILE A 2 -2.55 -3.34 26.81
N THR A 3 -3.09 -3.88 27.88
CA THR A 3 -4.43 -4.46 28.00
C THR A 3 -5.63 -3.52 27.69
N ASN A 4 -5.37 -2.24 27.37
CA ASN A 4 -6.42 -1.25 27.11
C ASN A 4 -6.52 -0.79 25.64
N PHE A 5 -5.68 -1.30 24.74
CA PHE A 5 -5.71 -0.94 23.32
C PHE A 5 -6.13 -2.15 22.47
N GLU A 6 -7.00 -1.91 21.52
CA GLU A 6 -7.33 -2.90 20.50
C GLU A 6 -6.20 -3.00 19.47
N LYS A 7 -5.94 -4.22 18.97
CA LYS A 7 -4.95 -4.47 17.95
C LYS A 7 -5.41 -3.82 16.65
N PRO A 8 -4.60 -2.92 16.05
CA PRO A 8 -5.00 -2.25 14.82
C PRO A 8 -5.07 -3.22 13.63
N GLU A 9 -6.01 -2.97 12.74
CA GLU A 9 -6.13 -3.63 11.45
C GLU A 9 -4.93 -3.29 10.55
N ILE A 10 -4.33 -4.28 9.91
CA ILE A 10 -3.39 -4.06 8.80
C ILE A 10 -4.18 -4.01 7.51
N LEU A 11 -4.30 -2.82 6.94
CA LEU A 11 -5.02 -2.56 5.70
C LEU A 11 -4.06 -2.45 4.51
N SER A 12 -4.00 -3.52 3.72
CA SER A 12 -3.06 -3.64 2.59
C SER A 12 -3.69 -3.26 1.25
N PRO A 13 -2.90 -2.77 0.29
CA PRO A 13 -3.39 -2.41 -1.04
C PRO A 13 -3.48 -3.62 -1.96
N ALA A 14 -4.46 -3.63 -2.90
CA ALA A 14 -4.43 -4.52 -4.04
C ALA A 14 -4.84 -3.80 -5.33
N GLY A 15 -3.97 -3.86 -6.34
CA GLY A 15 -4.22 -3.36 -7.69
C GLY A 15 -4.79 -4.43 -8.62
N ASP A 16 -4.60 -5.71 -8.28
CA ASP A 16 -5.02 -6.90 -9.00
C ASP A 16 -5.15 -8.11 -8.07
N MET A 17 -5.49 -9.28 -8.63
CA MET A 17 -5.66 -10.52 -7.86
C MET A 17 -4.35 -11.08 -7.29
N ASP A 18 -3.20 -10.84 -7.92
CA ASP A 18 -1.90 -11.30 -7.40
C ASP A 18 -1.52 -10.46 -6.16
N CYS A 19 -1.76 -9.16 -6.20
CA CYS A 19 -1.61 -8.28 -5.04
C CYS A 19 -2.54 -8.68 -3.88
N LEU A 20 -3.80 -9.02 -4.18
CA LEU A 20 -4.76 -9.49 -3.17
C LEU A 20 -4.27 -10.77 -2.49
N LYS A 21 -3.88 -11.78 -3.28
CA LYS A 21 -3.33 -13.03 -2.73
C LYS A 21 -2.11 -12.78 -1.86
N SER A 22 -1.20 -11.90 -2.31
CA SER A 22 -0.03 -11.51 -1.53
C SER A 22 -0.43 -10.85 -0.21
N ALA A 23 -1.36 -9.89 -0.21
CA ALA A 23 -1.83 -9.25 1.01
C ALA A 23 -2.37 -10.27 2.03
N LEU A 24 -3.22 -11.19 1.58
CA LEU A 24 -3.82 -12.22 2.42
C LEU A 24 -2.80 -13.22 2.95
N ASN A 25 -1.91 -13.72 2.11
CA ASN A 25 -0.86 -14.68 2.50
C ASN A 25 0.11 -14.10 3.52
N PHE A 26 0.34 -12.78 3.49
CA PHE A 26 1.28 -12.11 4.38
C PHE A 26 0.63 -11.37 5.55
N GLY A 27 -0.64 -11.66 5.85
CA GLY A 27 -1.29 -11.31 7.12
C GLY A 27 -2.04 -9.98 7.14
N ALA A 28 -2.61 -9.56 6.02
CA ALA A 28 -3.55 -8.44 6.00
C ALA A 28 -4.87 -8.81 6.68
N ASP A 29 -5.37 -7.95 7.58
CA ASP A 29 -6.70 -8.07 8.19
C ASP A 29 -7.78 -7.52 7.25
N ALA A 30 -7.42 -6.58 6.39
CA ALA A 30 -8.28 -6.06 5.34
C ALA A 30 -7.47 -5.66 4.10
N VAL A 31 -8.12 -5.66 2.95
CA VAL A 31 -7.51 -5.26 1.68
C VAL A 31 -8.36 -4.18 1.02
N PHE A 32 -7.73 -3.07 0.63
CA PHE A 32 -8.43 -2.05 -0.15
C PHE A 32 -8.06 -2.15 -1.63
N LEU A 33 -9.10 -2.13 -2.44
CA LEU A 33 -9.01 -2.25 -3.88
C LEU A 33 -10.00 -1.30 -4.58
N ALA A 34 -10.04 -1.28 -5.91
CA ALA A 34 -11.01 -0.49 -6.66
C ALA A 34 -11.72 -1.32 -7.70
N GLY A 35 -12.99 -1.00 -7.92
CA GLY A 35 -13.69 -1.34 -9.14
C GLY A 35 -13.16 -0.55 -10.34
N LYS A 36 -13.67 -0.86 -11.54
CA LYS A 36 -13.32 -0.13 -12.77
C LYS A 36 -13.85 1.31 -12.81
N MET A 37 -14.77 1.66 -11.89
CA MET A 37 -15.34 3.01 -11.74
C MET A 37 -15.10 3.55 -10.34
N PHE A 38 -15.14 4.87 -10.19
CA PHE A 38 -15.11 5.64 -8.93
C PHE A 38 -13.85 5.49 -8.06
N GLY A 39 -12.86 4.69 -8.46
CA GLY A 39 -11.61 4.51 -7.71
C GLY A 39 -10.49 5.42 -8.24
N MET A 40 -9.79 6.13 -7.33
CA MET A 40 -8.55 6.82 -7.69
C MET A 40 -7.43 5.81 -7.98
N ARG A 41 -6.77 5.95 -9.09
CA ARG A 41 -5.73 5.11 -9.73
C ARG A 41 -6.30 4.32 -10.89
N SER A 42 -6.17 4.87 -12.09
CA SER A 42 -6.51 4.22 -13.35
C SER A 42 -5.44 3.23 -13.85
N ALA A 43 -4.18 3.41 -13.38
CA ALA A 43 -3.05 2.59 -13.81
C ALA A 43 -3.12 1.09 -13.40
N PRO A 44 -3.61 0.70 -12.19
CA PRO A 44 -3.86 -0.71 -11.87
C PRO A 44 -4.96 -1.32 -12.75
N GLN A 45 -4.96 -2.65 -12.88
CA GLN A 45 -6.00 -3.35 -13.65
C GLN A 45 -7.41 -3.12 -13.09
N ASN A 46 -7.50 -2.90 -11.75
CA ASN A 46 -8.76 -2.81 -11.00
C ASN A 46 -9.66 -4.04 -11.21
N PHE A 47 -10.75 -4.13 -10.46
CA PHE A 47 -11.59 -5.34 -10.41
C PHE A 47 -12.91 -5.10 -11.15
N ASP A 48 -13.27 -5.98 -12.07
CA ASP A 48 -14.65 -6.07 -12.55
C ASP A 48 -15.54 -6.80 -11.51
N ASN A 49 -16.84 -6.90 -11.78
CA ASN A 49 -17.78 -7.47 -10.82
C ASN A 49 -17.49 -8.95 -10.49
N ASP A 50 -17.08 -9.76 -11.49
CA ASP A 50 -16.72 -11.16 -11.26
C ASP A 50 -15.44 -11.31 -10.46
N GLN A 51 -14.45 -10.47 -10.74
CA GLN A 51 -13.21 -10.41 -9.99
C GLN A 51 -13.45 -9.89 -8.57
N LEU A 52 -14.34 -8.90 -8.39
CA LEU A 52 -14.71 -8.35 -7.07
C LEU A 52 -15.39 -9.42 -6.21
N LYS A 53 -16.33 -10.19 -6.80
CA LYS A 53 -16.95 -11.33 -6.10
C LYS A 53 -15.92 -12.35 -5.64
N LYS A 54 -15.01 -12.77 -6.54
CA LYS A 54 -13.93 -13.69 -6.20
C LYS A 54 -12.98 -13.13 -5.14
N ALA A 55 -12.72 -11.81 -5.19
CA ALA A 55 -11.88 -11.14 -4.20
C ALA A 55 -12.53 -11.16 -2.81
N CYS A 56 -13.82 -10.87 -2.71
CA CYS A 56 -14.56 -10.94 -1.45
C CYS A 56 -14.59 -12.37 -0.90
N ASP A 57 -14.91 -13.37 -1.73
CA ASP A 57 -14.94 -14.76 -1.31
C ASP A 57 -13.58 -15.24 -0.79
N LEU A 58 -12.50 -14.89 -1.50
CA LEU A 58 -11.14 -15.26 -1.11
C LEU A 58 -10.73 -14.56 0.20
N ALA A 59 -11.01 -13.28 0.34
CA ALA A 59 -10.69 -12.53 1.56
C ALA A 59 -11.46 -13.08 2.77
N HIS A 60 -12.77 -13.27 2.63
CA HIS A 60 -13.61 -13.81 3.71
C HIS A 60 -13.20 -15.23 4.12
N ALA A 61 -12.82 -16.08 3.17
CA ALA A 61 -12.27 -17.41 3.47
C ALA A 61 -10.97 -17.36 4.28
N ASN A 62 -10.23 -16.25 4.22
CA ASN A 62 -9.02 -16.01 5.01
C ASN A 62 -9.28 -15.13 6.25
N GLY A 63 -10.55 -14.84 6.60
CA GLY A 63 -10.91 -13.99 7.73
C GLY A 63 -10.63 -12.49 7.54
N ALA A 64 -10.32 -12.05 6.32
CA ALA A 64 -10.01 -10.67 5.98
C ALA A 64 -11.21 -9.95 5.34
N ARG A 65 -11.18 -8.60 5.35
CA ARG A 65 -12.24 -7.74 4.82
C ARG A 65 -11.82 -7.09 3.49
N ILE A 66 -12.82 -6.73 2.66
CA ILE A 66 -12.61 -6.00 1.40
C ILE A 66 -13.19 -4.60 1.50
N HIS A 67 -12.33 -3.59 1.32
CA HIS A 67 -12.71 -2.19 1.27
C HIS A 67 -12.58 -1.65 -0.16
N VAL A 68 -13.68 -1.22 -0.75
CA VAL A 68 -13.71 -0.70 -2.13
C VAL A 68 -13.58 0.82 -2.14
N THR A 69 -12.59 1.33 -2.89
CA THR A 69 -12.42 2.77 -3.02
C THR A 69 -13.46 3.37 -3.97
N CYS A 70 -14.21 4.36 -3.48
CA CYS A 70 -15.14 5.23 -4.21
C CYS A 70 -14.74 6.68 -3.96
N ASN A 71 -13.47 6.99 -4.16
CA ASN A 71 -12.83 8.19 -3.65
C ASN A 71 -12.41 9.19 -4.75
N THR A 72 -12.90 9.03 -5.96
CA THR A 72 -12.90 10.09 -6.97
C THR A 72 -13.91 11.17 -6.59
N LEU A 73 -13.81 12.34 -7.22
CA LEU A 73 -14.83 13.40 -7.18
C LEU A 73 -15.64 13.29 -8.48
N PRO A 74 -16.76 12.54 -8.50
CA PRO A 74 -17.48 12.23 -9.73
C PRO A 74 -18.14 13.50 -10.31
N ARG A 75 -18.21 13.53 -11.64
CA ARG A 75 -18.93 14.56 -12.37
C ARG A 75 -20.39 14.18 -12.58
N ASN A 76 -21.25 15.14 -12.95
CA ASN A 76 -22.69 14.90 -13.09
C ASN A 76 -23.07 13.75 -14.03
N ASN A 77 -22.28 13.50 -15.08
CA ASN A 77 -22.48 12.38 -16.01
C ASN A 77 -22.15 11.00 -15.42
N GLU A 78 -21.44 10.96 -14.30
CA GLU A 78 -21.07 9.71 -13.62
C GLU A 78 -22.08 9.32 -12.53
N ILE A 79 -22.80 10.31 -11.98
CA ILE A 79 -23.77 10.11 -10.89
C ILE A 79 -24.84 9.04 -11.19
N PRO A 80 -25.41 8.94 -12.43
CA PRO A 80 -26.41 7.91 -12.74
C PRO A 80 -25.90 6.46 -12.56
N HIS A 81 -24.58 6.24 -12.60
CA HIS A 81 -23.99 4.90 -12.47
C HIS A 81 -23.74 4.47 -11.02
N LEU A 82 -23.91 5.38 -10.04
CA LEU A 82 -23.65 5.08 -8.62
C LEU A 82 -24.56 3.99 -8.07
N GLN A 83 -25.85 4.01 -8.42
CA GLN A 83 -26.79 3.02 -7.91
C GLN A 83 -26.35 1.59 -8.27
N GLU A 84 -26.19 1.34 -9.56
CA GLU A 84 -25.78 0.01 -10.05
C GLU A 84 -24.46 -0.44 -9.43
N PHE A 85 -23.47 0.46 -9.38
CA PHE A 85 -22.17 0.17 -8.78
C PHE A 85 -22.28 -0.23 -7.29
N MET A 86 -23.06 0.53 -6.49
CA MET A 86 -23.22 0.28 -5.06
C MET A 86 -23.99 -1.02 -4.78
N GLU A 87 -25.07 -1.27 -5.51
CA GLU A 87 -25.86 -2.48 -5.39
C GLU A 87 -25.04 -3.73 -5.76
N ASN A 88 -24.28 -3.66 -6.86
CA ASN A 88 -23.38 -4.75 -7.29
C ASN A 88 -22.28 -5.01 -6.27
N ALA A 89 -21.62 -3.98 -5.75
CA ALA A 89 -20.58 -4.12 -4.73
C ALA A 89 -21.12 -4.77 -3.46
N GLN A 90 -22.31 -4.35 -2.99
CA GLN A 90 -22.96 -4.99 -1.86
C GLN A 90 -23.31 -6.46 -2.13
N ALA A 91 -23.79 -6.77 -3.33
CA ALA A 91 -24.10 -8.14 -3.74
C ALA A 91 -22.84 -9.04 -3.83
N CYS A 92 -21.69 -8.47 -4.18
CA CYS A 92 -20.40 -9.15 -4.15
C CYS A 92 -19.88 -9.45 -2.73
N GLY A 93 -20.42 -8.79 -1.70
CA GLY A 93 -19.99 -8.97 -0.30
C GLY A 93 -18.92 -7.98 0.14
N VAL A 94 -18.84 -6.80 -0.45
CA VAL A 94 -17.92 -5.72 -0.02
C VAL A 94 -18.26 -5.30 1.42
N ASP A 95 -17.24 -5.16 2.27
CA ASP A 95 -17.40 -4.82 3.68
C ASP A 95 -17.49 -3.32 3.91
N ALA A 96 -16.71 -2.53 3.17
CA ALA A 96 -16.72 -1.08 3.29
C ALA A 96 -16.44 -0.34 1.98
N PHE A 97 -16.99 0.87 1.85
CA PHE A 97 -16.60 1.84 0.83
C PHE A 97 -15.70 2.91 1.44
N ILE A 98 -14.64 3.30 0.72
CA ILE A 98 -13.76 4.43 1.07
C ILE A 98 -14.16 5.61 0.19
N ILE A 99 -14.82 6.63 0.76
CA ILE A 99 -15.59 7.67 0.06
C ILE A 99 -15.02 9.05 0.34
N ALA A 100 -14.90 9.90 -0.69
CA ALA A 100 -14.47 11.30 -0.56
C ALA A 100 -15.58 12.32 -0.80
N ASP A 101 -16.55 11.99 -1.63
CA ASP A 101 -17.64 12.88 -2.07
C ASP A 101 -18.90 12.63 -1.27
N LEU A 102 -19.58 13.70 -0.84
CA LEU A 102 -20.81 13.60 -0.04
C LEU A 102 -22.00 13.01 -0.81
N GLY A 103 -22.09 13.26 -2.12
CA GLY A 103 -23.12 12.65 -2.97
C GLY A 103 -22.93 11.14 -3.10
N VAL A 104 -21.66 10.68 -3.22
CA VAL A 104 -21.31 9.26 -3.19
C VAL A 104 -21.62 8.65 -1.81
N PHE A 105 -21.40 9.41 -0.73
CA PHE A 105 -21.70 8.96 0.63
C PHE A 105 -23.20 8.71 0.83
N GLU A 106 -24.04 9.63 0.40
CA GLU A 106 -25.50 9.46 0.47
C GLU A 106 -26.01 8.34 -0.47
N ALA A 107 -25.39 8.19 -1.66
CA ALA A 107 -25.69 7.08 -2.54
C ALA A 107 -25.36 5.72 -1.90
N ALA A 108 -24.20 5.59 -1.25
CA ALA A 108 -23.81 4.37 -0.53
C ALA A 108 -24.80 4.05 0.60
N LYS A 109 -25.21 5.05 1.36
CA LYS A 109 -26.21 4.91 2.43
C LYS A 109 -27.57 4.43 1.90
N LYS A 110 -27.97 4.91 0.72
CA LYS A 110 -29.25 4.58 0.09
C LYS A 110 -29.23 3.22 -0.62
N TYR A 111 -28.21 2.94 -1.41
CA TYR A 111 -28.18 1.80 -2.34
C TYR A 111 -27.37 0.59 -1.83
N ALA A 112 -26.51 0.81 -0.83
CA ALA A 112 -25.74 -0.27 -0.19
C ALA A 112 -25.73 -0.13 1.34
N PRO A 113 -26.90 -0.13 2.01
CA PRO A 113 -27.01 0.20 3.45
C PRO A 113 -26.27 -0.76 4.36
N LYS A 114 -25.94 -1.98 3.91
CA LYS A 114 -25.21 -2.99 4.69
C LYS A 114 -23.69 -2.79 4.65
N VAL A 115 -23.19 -2.02 3.68
CA VAL A 115 -21.76 -1.76 3.50
C VAL A 115 -21.34 -0.58 4.37
N GLN A 116 -20.25 -0.72 5.12
CA GLN A 116 -19.71 0.34 5.94
C GLN A 116 -19.22 1.53 5.09
N ARG A 117 -19.21 2.71 5.67
CA ARG A 117 -18.79 3.96 4.99
C ARG A 117 -17.58 4.54 5.72
N HIS A 118 -16.42 4.42 5.09
CA HIS A 118 -15.16 4.98 5.54
C HIS A 118 -14.89 6.28 4.78
N ILE A 119 -14.58 7.35 5.48
CA ILE A 119 -14.26 8.63 4.85
C ILE A 119 -12.82 8.60 4.37
N SER A 120 -12.63 8.84 3.07
CA SER A 120 -11.30 8.87 2.45
C SER A 120 -10.46 10.04 2.96
N THR A 121 -9.12 9.86 2.98
CA THR A 121 -8.17 10.97 3.18
C THR A 121 -8.38 12.12 2.19
N GLN A 122 -8.94 11.86 1.02
CA GLN A 122 -9.33 12.86 0.01
C GLN A 122 -10.40 13.85 0.51
N ALA A 123 -11.17 13.50 1.53
CA ALA A 123 -12.09 14.42 2.18
C ALA A 123 -11.38 15.47 3.06
N GLY A 124 -10.11 15.23 3.41
CA GLY A 124 -9.26 16.18 4.14
C GLY A 124 -9.68 16.34 5.60
N VAL A 125 -9.95 15.23 6.31
CA VAL A 125 -10.30 15.27 7.73
C VAL A 125 -9.05 15.56 8.56
N THR A 126 -9.02 16.73 9.21
CA THR A 126 -7.88 17.22 10.00
C THR A 126 -8.21 17.54 11.46
N ASN A 127 -9.47 17.44 11.87
CA ASN A 127 -9.89 17.80 13.23
C ASN A 127 -11.09 16.98 13.70
N TYR A 128 -11.24 16.91 15.01
CA TYR A 128 -12.32 16.15 15.66
C TYR A 128 -13.73 16.69 15.34
N ALA A 129 -13.88 17.97 15.06
CA ALA A 129 -15.20 18.55 14.76
C ALA A 129 -15.72 18.03 13.42
N ALA A 130 -14.88 18.01 12.37
CA ALA A 130 -15.19 17.40 11.09
C ALA A 130 -15.47 15.90 11.23
N ALA A 131 -14.63 15.17 11.99
CA ALA A 131 -14.82 13.74 12.24
C ALA A 131 -16.17 13.44 12.92
N ASN A 132 -16.57 14.23 13.92
CA ASN A 132 -17.88 14.10 14.59
C ASN A 132 -19.06 14.35 13.67
N VAL A 133 -18.98 15.35 12.78
CA VAL A 133 -20.04 15.60 11.77
C VAL A 133 -20.19 14.38 10.86
N LEU A 134 -19.09 13.83 10.35
CA LEU A 134 -19.10 12.67 9.46
C LEU A 134 -19.63 11.42 10.18
N TYR A 135 -19.26 11.21 11.44
CA TYR A 135 -19.83 10.14 12.28
C TYR A 135 -21.35 10.28 12.43
N ASN A 136 -21.84 11.48 12.73
CA ASN A 136 -23.29 11.75 12.85
C ASN A 136 -24.05 11.55 11.52
N MET A 137 -23.37 11.71 10.38
CA MET A 137 -23.92 11.36 9.07
C MET A 137 -23.96 9.85 8.82
N GLY A 138 -23.21 9.04 9.60
CA GLY A 138 -23.20 7.57 9.54
C GLY A 138 -21.89 6.99 9.01
N ALA A 139 -20.78 7.72 9.05
CA ALA A 139 -19.46 7.15 8.82
C ALA A 139 -19.05 6.27 10.00
N SER A 140 -18.47 5.09 9.72
CA SER A 140 -17.92 4.19 10.73
C SER A 140 -16.42 4.39 10.95
N ARG A 141 -15.71 4.99 9.96
CA ARG A 141 -14.27 5.23 10.00
C ARG A 141 -13.91 6.53 9.27
N VAL A 142 -12.87 7.20 9.75
CA VAL A 142 -12.24 8.33 9.07
C VAL A 142 -10.78 8.02 8.77
N VAL A 143 -10.38 8.15 7.50
CA VAL A 143 -8.98 8.12 7.08
C VAL A 143 -8.44 9.53 7.18
N LEU A 144 -7.55 9.77 8.11
CA LEU A 144 -7.05 11.11 8.37
C LEU A 144 -6.22 11.66 7.20
N ALA A 145 -6.18 12.98 7.10
CA ALA A 145 -5.21 13.66 6.27
C ALA A 145 -3.79 13.32 6.75
N ARG A 146 -2.84 13.18 5.81
CA ARG A 146 -1.46 12.76 6.14
C ARG A 146 -0.62 13.85 6.78
N GLU A 147 -1.16 15.05 6.80
CA GLU A 147 -0.54 16.27 7.30
C GLU A 147 -0.76 16.50 8.80
N ILE A 148 -1.47 15.58 9.48
CA ILE A 148 -1.77 15.69 10.92
C ILE A 148 -0.64 15.08 11.73
N PRO A 149 -0.07 15.81 12.71
CA PRO A 149 0.91 15.28 13.65
C PRO A 149 0.28 14.36 14.69
N LEU A 150 1.10 13.53 15.33
CA LEU A 150 0.66 12.46 16.21
C LEU A 150 -0.08 12.97 17.45
N ASP A 151 0.34 14.08 18.01
CA ASP A 151 -0.30 14.71 19.18
C ASP A 151 -1.72 15.20 18.86
N GLU A 152 -1.97 15.72 17.66
CA GLU A 152 -3.32 16.08 17.20
C GLU A 152 -4.20 14.83 16.98
N ILE A 153 -3.62 13.70 16.56
CA ILE A 153 -4.35 12.42 16.47
C ILE A 153 -4.81 11.95 17.86
N VAL A 154 -3.93 12.04 18.88
CA VAL A 154 -4.27 11.75 20.27
C VAL A 154 -5.41 12.65 20.76
N GLU A 155 -5.33 13.94 20.49
CA GLU A 155 -6.39 14.89 20.83
C GLU A 155 -7.70 14.56 20.13
N MET A 156 -7.65 14.23 18.84
CA MET A 156 -8.82 13.83 18.07
C MET A 156 -9.47 12.58 18.66
N ARG A 157 -8.68 11.53 18.96
CA ARG A 157 -9.19 10.28 19.55
C ARG A 157 -9.93 10.54 20.86
N ALA A 158 -9.44 11.46 21.69
CA ALA A 158 -10.06 11.82 22.95
C ALA A 158 -11.42 12.54 22.80
N LYS A 159 -11.69 13.16 21.64
CA LYS A 159 -12.85 14.03 21.39
C LYS A 159 -13.88 13.46 20.42
N VAL A 160 -13.64 12.28 19.84
CA VAL A 160 -14.59 11.58 18.98
C VAL A 160 -15.17 10.34 19.66
N PRO A 161 -16.36 9.84 19.25
CA PRO A 161 -16.93 8.61 19.77
C PRO A 161 -15.97 7.42 19.64
N LYS A 162 -16.02 6.48 20.61
CA LYS A 162 -15.17 5.28 20.58
C LYS A 162 -15.46 4.39 19.37
N GLU A 163 -16.70 4.39 18.93
CA GLU A 163 -17.20 3.62 17.80
C GLU A 163 -16.73 4.16 16.45
N LEU A 164 -16.24 5.41 16.40
CA LEU A 164 -15.62 5.95 15.20
C LEU A 164 -14.17 5.48 15.13
N GLU A 165 -13.87 4.64 14.14
CA GLU A 165 -12.53 4.18 13.89
C GLU A 165 -11.66 5.29 13.23
N ILE A 166 -10.40 5.35 13.64
CA ILE A 166 -9.38 6.25 13.07
C ILE A 166 -8.39 5.40 12.26
N GLU A 167 -8.27 5.71 10.97
CA GLU A 167 -7.31 5.07 10.05
C GLU A 167 -6.23 6.06 9.65
N CYS A 168 -4.98 5.62 9.71
CA CYS A 168 -3.81 6.43 9.33
C CYS A 168 -2.94 5.70 8.31
N PHE A 169 -2.35 6.43 7.36
CA PHE A 169 -1.31 5.88 6.51
C PHE A 169 -0.03 5.68 7.31
N VAL A 170 0.56 4.50 7.20
CA VAL A 170 1.79 4.14 7.93
C VAL A 170 2.97 3.86 7.01
N HIS A 171 2.72 3.61 5.71
CA HIS A 171 3.78 3.26 4.75
C HIS A 171 3.44 3.70 3.33
N GLY A 172 4.48 4.02 2.55
CA GLY A 172 4.43 4.19 1.11
C GLY A 172 4.54 5.63 0.64
N ALA A 173 4.25 5.84 -0.64
CA ALA A 173 4.51 7.11 -1.32
C ALA A 173 3.66 8.25 -0.78
N MET A 174 4.31 9.36 -0.40
CA MET A 174 3.66 10.62 -0.03
C MET A 174 3.30 11.45 -1.26
N CYS A 175 2.21 12.23 -1.17
CA CYS A 175 1.86 13.23 -2.16
C CYS A 175 2.37 14.61 -1.71
N VAL A 176 2.84 15.43 -2.66
CA VAL A 176 3.23 16.82 -2.40
C VAL A 176 2.03 17.71 -2.08
N SER A 177 0.87 17.38 -2.60
CA SER A 177 -0.35 18.15 -2.39
C SER A 177 -1.13 17.64 -1.18
N PHE A 178 -1.77 18.58 -0.49
CA PHE A 178 -2.58 18.29 0.69
C PHE A 178 -3.58 17.17 0.40
N SER A 179 -3.42 16.06 1.07
CA SER A 179 -4.26 14.85 0.97
C SER A 179 -4.60 14.42 -0.46
N GLY A 180 -3.66 14.66 -1.40
CA GLY A 180 -3.80 14.23 -2.80
C GLY A 180 -4.67 15.10 -3.70
N ARG A 181 -5.10 16.29 -3.29
CA ARG A 181 -5.85 17.24 -4.11
C ARG A 181 -4.91 18.13 -4.93
N CYS A 182 -4.45 17.63 -6.07
CA CYS A 182 -3.44 18.28 -6.90
C CYS A 182 -3.97 18.63 -8.30
N LEU A 183 -3.61 19.82 -8.80
CA LEU A 183 -3.91 20.25 -10.17
C LEU A 183 -2.68 20.21 -11.10
N ILE A 184 -1.46 19.99 -10.59
CA ILE A 184 -0.22 20.06 -11.37
C ILE A 184 -0.25 19.09 -12.55
N SER A 185 -0.75 17.85 -12.34
CA SER A 185 -0.87 16.85 -13.41
C SER A 185 -1.79 17.34 -14.54
N SER A 186 -2.93 17.93 -14.20
CA SER A 186 -3.86 18.47 -15.18
C SER A 186 -3.24 19.62 -15.98
N TYR A 187 -2.54 20.55 -15.31
CA TYR A 187 -1.87 21.66 -15.97
C TYR A 187 -0.72 21.24 -16.88
N MET A 188 0.10 20.28 -16.44
CA MET A 188 1.31 19.88 -17.14
C MET A 188 1.04 18.87 -18.27
N THR A 189 -0.03 18.06 -18.17
CA THR A 189 -0.22 16.90 -19.06
C THR A 189 -1.66 16.70 -19.54
N GLY A 190 -2.61 17.46 -19.03
CA GLY A 190 -4.04 17.24 -19.27
C GLY A 190 -4.63 16.03 -18.52
N ARG A 191 -3.82 15.29 -17.73
CA ARG A 191 -4.24 14.11 -16.97
C ARG A 191 -4.78 14.51 -15.60
N ASP A 192 -6.02 14.11 -15.29
CA ASP A 192 -6.72 14.52 -14.07
C ASP A 192 -6.35 13.63 -12.87
N ALA A 193 -5.48 14.15 -12.00
CA ALA A 193 -5.06 13.46 -10.79
C ALA A 193 -6.22 13.19 -9.81
N ASN A 194 -7.26 14.03 -9.81
CA ASN A 194 -8.43 13.88 -8.93
C ASN A 194 -9.42 12.82 -9.43
N HIS A 195 -9.24 12.37 -10.69
CA HIS A 195 -9.90 11.20 -11.28
C HIS A 195 -8.98 9.98 -11.41
N GLY A 196 -7.86 9.96 -10.68
CA GLY A 196 -6.95 8.81 -10.64
C GLY A 196 -5.89 8.77 -11.72
N ASP A 197 -5.86 9.71 -12.67
CA ASP A 197 -4.90 9.74 -13.78
C ASP A 197 -3.75 10.73 -13.52
N CYS A 198 -2.98 10.50 -12.45
CA CYS A 198 -1.85 11.34 -12.08
C CYS A 198 -0.57 10.95 -12.85
N ALA A 199 -0.02 11.88 -13.64
CA ALA A 199 1.25 11.72 -14.34
C ALA A 199 2.49 11.87 -13.43
N GLN A 200 2.31 12.23 -12.16
CA GLN A 200 3.36 12.48 -11.17
C GLN A 200 4.38 13.56 -11.59
N PRO A 201 3.96 14.71 -12.13
CA PRO A 201 4.90 15.73 -12.60
C PRO A 201 5.75 16.32 -11.46
N CYS A 202 5.25 16.31 -10.22
CA CYS A 202 6.03 16.72 -9.06
C CYS A 202 7.34 15.91 -8.85
N ARG A 203 7.54 14.83 -9.62
CA ARG A 203 8.71 13.95 -9.55
C ARG A 203 9.61 14.06 -10.78
N TRP A 204 9.28 14.94 -11.72
CA TRP A 204 10.10 15.20 -12.91
C TRP A 204 11.23 16.15 -12.58
N LYS A 205 12.29 16.12 -13.38
CA LYS A 205 13.36 17.12 -13.35
C LYS A 205 12.90 18.40 -14.02
N TYR A 206 13.08 19.53 -13.35
CA TYR A 206 12.71 20.86 -13.86
C TYR A 206 13.89 21.81 -13.80
N HIS A 207 13.88 22.77 -14.74
CA HIS A 207 14.68 23.98 -14.68
C HIS A 207 13.73 25.16 -14.58
N LEU A 208 13.76 25.91 -13.47
CA LEU A 208 12.92 27.09 -13.29
C LEU A 208 13.58 28.28 -13.98
N TYR A 209 12.85 28.88 -14.91
CA TYR A 209 13.23 30.09 -15.60
C TYR A 209 12.12 31.14 -15.44
N GLU A 210 12.47 32.36 -15.04
CA GLU A 210 11.57 33.51 -14.99
C GLU A 210 11.98 34.50 -16.08
N GLU A 211 11.08 34.78 -17.03
CA GLU A 211 11.35 35.47 -18.29
C GLU A 211 11.84 36.90 -18.11
N ASN A 212 11.37 37.60 -17.06
CA ASN A 212 11.74 39.00 -16.78
C ASN A 212 13.01 39.13 -15.93
N ARG A 213 13.60 38.02 -15.50
CA ARG A 213 14.83 37.96 -14.71
C ARG A 213 15.89 37.10 -15.39
N GLN A 214 16.22 37.45 -16.62
CA GLN A 214 17.20 36.74 -17.43
C GLN A 214 18.52 36.55 -16.67
N GLY A 215 18.97 35.30 -16.55
CA GLY A 215 20.23 34.95 -15.88
C GLY A 215 20.13 34.83 -14.36
N GLN A 216 18.94 35.02 -13.76
CA GLN A 216 18.70 34.69 -12.35
C GLN A 216 17.94 33.37 -12.26
N TYR A 217 18.62 32.36 -11.72
CA TYR A 217 17.98 31.10 -11.35
C TYR A 217 17.55 31.24 -9.88
N PHE A 218 16.28 30.92 -9.61
CA PHE A 218 15.83 30.86 -8.22
C PHE A 218 16.52 29.68 -7.55
N PRO A 219 16.98 29.82 -6.30
CA PRO A 219 17.57 28.73 -5.55
C PRO A 219 16.47 27.72 -5.24
N VAL A 220 16.33 26.76 -6.10
CA VAL A 220 15.73 25.49 -5.83
C VAL A 220 16.92 24.59 -5.54
N GLU A 221 16.88 23.73 -4.51
CA GLU A 221 18.04 22.90 -4.19
C GLU A 221 18.53 22.19 -5.43
N GLU A 222 19.73 22.57 -5.85
CA GLU A 222 20.36 22.13 -7.08
C GLU A 222 21.38 21.05 -6.75
N THR A 223 21.21 19.89 -7.31
CA THR A 223 22.23 18.84 -7.31
C THR A 223 22.84 18.76 -8.70
N GLY A 224 24.03 18.17 -8.83
CA GLY A 224 24.71 18.02 -10.11
C GLY A 224 23.89 17.31 -11.20
N ASP A 225 22.78 16.65 -10.83
CA ASP A 225 21.87 15.91 -11.73
C ASP A 225 20.57 16.65 -12.08
N GLY A 226 20.33 17.83 -11.53
CA GLY A 226 19.15 18.67 -11.83
C GLY A 226 18.35 19.10 -10.61
N THR A 227 17.32 19.89 -10.85
CA THR A 227 16.43 20.46 -9.86
C THR A 227 15.17 19.62 -9.69
N TYR A 228 14.86 19.22 -8.47
CA TYR A 228 13.62 18.52 -8.13
C TYR A 228 12.68 19.46 -7.37
N LEU A 229 11.49 19.70 -7.95
CA LEU A 229 10.40 20.36 -7.27
C LEU A 229 9.53 19.29 -6.61
N TYR A 230 9.43 19.29 -5.28
CA TYR A 230 8.44 18.48 -4.58
C TYR A 230 8.64 16.96 -4.57
N ASN A 231 9.86 16.45 -4.67
CA ASN A 231 10.12 15.02 -4.59
C ASN A 231 10.04 14.51 -3.14
N SER A 232 8.83 14.22 -2.67
CA SER A 232 8.59 13.74 -1.31
C SER A 232 9.27 12.38 -1.07
N ARG A 233 9.83 12.20 0.13
CA ARG A 233 10.27 10.89 0.65
C ARG A 233 9.09 9.94 0.80
N ASP A 234 9.36 8.66 0.91
CA ASP A 234 8.32 7.67 1.22
C ASP A 234 8.09 7.58 2.74
N LEU A 235 6.84 7.47 3.16
CA LEU A 235 6.44 7.29 4.56
C LEU A 235 6.84 5.91 5.06
N CYS A 236 7.40 5.82 6.26
CA CYS A 236 7.63 4.56 6.98
C CYS A 236 7.52 4.79 8.48
N MET A 237 6.49 4.22 9.10
CA MET A 237 6.20 4.32 10.52
C MET A 237 6.49 3.02 11.30
N ILE A 238 7.25 2.11 10.70
CA ILE A 238 7.48 0.77 11.26
C ILE A 238 8.15 0.79 12.65
N GLU A 239 8.97 1.80 12.93
CA GLU A 239 9.65 1.99 14.21
C GLU A 239 8.76 2.62 15.28
N HIS A 240 7.55 3.09 14.89
CA HIS A 240 6.63 3.87 15.71
C HIS A 240 5.27 3.19 15.93
N ILE A 241 5.25 1.85 15.90
CA ILE A 241 4.03 1.08 16.18
C ILE A 241 3.44 1.38 17.55
N PRO A 242 4.26 1.45 18.64
CA PRO A 242 3.74 1.77 19.96
C PRO A 242 3.06 3.12 20.06
N GLU A 243 3.63 4.15 19.42
CA GLU A 243 3.08 5.51 19.44
C GLU A 243 1.75 5.60 18.69
N LEU A 244 1.65 4.94 17.54
CA LEU A 244 0.41 4.90 16.75
C LEU A 244 -0.72 4.15 17.50
N VAL A 245 -0.40 3.03 18.15
CA VAL A 245 -1.38 2.27 18.95
C VAL A 245 -1.83 3.10 20.16
N LYS A 246 -0.89 3.75 20.88
CA LYS A 246 -1.19 4.61 22.01
C LYS A 246 -1.99 5.86 21.61
N ALA A 247 -1.83 6.34 20.38
CA ALA A 247 -2.66 7.41 19.83
C ALA A 247 -4.10 6.96 19.50
N GLY A 248 -4.40 5.66 19.59
CA GLY A 248 -5.72 5.09 19.32
C GLY A 248 -6.06 4.95 17.84
N VAL A 249 -5.06 4.76 17.00
CA VAL A 249 -5.24 4.44 15.58
C VAL A 249 -5.75 3.01 15.44
N SER A 250 -6.93 2.85 14.83
CA SER A 250 -7.62 1.55 14.70
C SER A 250 -7.21 0.76 13.46
N SER A 251 -6.66 1.44 12.42
CA SER A 251 -6.28 0.80 11.16
C SER A 251 -5.00 1.43 10.60
N PHE A 252 -4.03 0.59 10.28
CA PHE A 252 -2.73 0.93 9.69
C PHE A 252 -2.77 0.70 8.19
N LYS A 253 -2.88 1.78 7.43
CA LYS A 253 -3.02 1.73 5.97
C LYS A 253 -1.68 1.80 5.27
N ILE A 254 -1.42 0.82 4.41
CA ILE A 254 -0.24 0.77 3.54
C ILE A 254 -0.64 1.35 2.17
N GLU A 255 0.02 2.43 1.70
CA GLU A 255 -0.16 2.94 0.34
C GLU A 255 0.64 2.09 -0.65
N GLY A 256 0.02 1.71 -1.76
CA GLY A 256 0.72 0.89 -2.74
C GLY A 256 -0.15 0.24 -3.81
N ARG A 257 -1.35 0.75 -4.09
CA ARG A 257 -2.26 0.13 -5.07
C ARG A 257 -1.68 -0.01 -6.49
N ALA A 258 -0.73 0.83 -6.87
CA ALA A 258 0.00 0.75 -8.14
C ALA A 258 1.36 0.02 -8.01
N LYS A 259 1.60 -0.63 -6.88
CA LYS A 259 2.84 -1.39 -6.62
C LYS A 259 2.62 -2.87 -6.96
N SER A 260 3.72 -3.63 -7.03
CA SER A 260 3.71 -5.07 -7.33
C SER A 260 3.26 -5.92 -6.15
N ALA A 261 2.86 -7.15 -6.41
CA ALA A 261 2.56 -8.17 -5.40
C ALA A 261 3.75 -8.40 -4.43
N TYR A 262 4.99 -8.30 -4.91
CA TYR A 262 6.19 -8.33 -4.10
C TYR A 262 6.23 -7.21 -3.04
N TYR A 263 5.95 -5.97 -3.45
CA TYR A 263 5.87 -4.85 -2.52
C TYR A 263 4.80 -5.08 -1.44
N VAL A 264 3.62 -5.53 -1.86
CA VAL A 264 2.50 -5.83 -0.95
C VAL A 264 2.88 -6.92 0.05
N ALA A 265 3.49 -8.01 -0.42
CA ALA A 265 3.96 -9.11 0.45
C ALA A 265 4.90 -8.61 1.54
N VAL A 266 5.98 -7.92 1.15
CA VAL A 266 7.02 -7.44 2.08
C VAL A 266 6.47 -6.44 3.08
N THR A 267 5.73 -5.42 2.62
CA THR A 267 5.20 -4.39 3.52
C THR A 267 4.16 -4.95 4.47
N THR A 268 3.26 -5.79 4.00
CA THR A 268 2.24 -6.43 4.85
C THR A 268 2.89 -7.32 5.91
N ASN A 269 3.85 -8.18 5.52
CA ASN A 269 4.58 -9.05 6.44
C ASN A 269 5.30 -8.24 7.52
N ALA A 270 6.02 -7.18 7.15
CA ALA A 270 6.76 -6.34 8.08
C ALA A 270 5.83 -5.70 9.14
N TYR A 271 4.73 -5.06 8.70
CA TYR A 271 3.77 -4.45 9.63
C TYR A 271 3.03 -5.48 10.46
N ARG A 272 2.69 -6.65 9.89
CA ARG A 272 2.07 -7.75 10.64
C ARG A 272 2.96 -8.21 11.79
N HIS A 273 4.22 -8.53 11.51
CA HIS A 273 5.16 -8.94 12.55
C HIS A 273 5.41 -7.85 13.59
N ALA A 274 5.61 -6.60 13.19
CA ALA A 274 5.83 -5.50 14.12
C ALA A 274 4.65 -5.28 15.08
N VAL A 275 3.41 -5.37 14.56
CA VAL A 275 2.21 -5.25 15.39
C VAL A 275 2.04 -6.47 16.30
N ASP A 276 2.25 -7.68 15.79
CA ASP A 276 2.10 -8.91 16.58
C ASP A 276 3.14 -8.98 17.71
N ASP A 277 4.39 -8.64 17.40
CA ASP A 277 5.48 -8.58 18.39
C ASP A 277 5.17 -7.54 19.46
N TYR A 278 4.68 -6.34 19.08
CA TYR A 278 4.30 -5.32 20.06
C TYR A 278 3.18 -5.79 21.00
N PHE A 279 2.16 -6.46 20.49
CA PHE A 279 1.08 -6.99 21.33
C PHE A 279 1.47 -8.21 22.16
N ALA A 280 2.49 -8.96 21.74
CA ALA A 280 3.04 -10.09 22.49
C ALA A 280 4.03 -9.64 23.59
N GLU A 281 4.92 -8.67 23.28
CA GLU A 281 6.03 -8.26 24.15
C GLU A 281 5.67 -7.07 25.06
N GLY A 282 4.70 -6.27 24.68
CA GLY A 282 4.21 -5.17 25.51
C GLY A 282 5.17 -4.01 25.64
N ASP A 283 5.42 -3.60 26.88
CA ASP A 283 6.33 -2.49 27.19
C ASP A 283 7.81 -2.86 26.92
N ASP A 284 8.14 -4.13 26.78
CA ASP A 284 9.48 -4.63 26.47
C ASP A 284 9.72 -4.72 24.93
N TYR A 285 8.76 -4.34 24.11
CA TYR A 285 8.84 -4.41 22.65
C TYR A 285 10.01 -3.60 22.11
N VAL A 286 10.80 -4.26 21.28
CA VAL A 286 11.85 -3.65 20.46
C VAL A 286 11.69 -4.17 19.04
N LEU A 287 11.63 -3.26 18.07
CA LEU A 287 11.55 -3.66 16.66
C LEU A 287 12.74 -4.56 16.27
N LYS A 288 12.44 -5.76 15.81
CA LYS A 288 13.48 -6.70 15.35
C LYS A 288 14.17 -6.15 14.10
N PRO A 289 15.52 -6.11 14.04
CA PRO A 289 16.27 -5.50 12.93
C PRO A 289 15.85 -6.01 11.55
N TRP A 290 15.60 -7.31 11.41
CA TRP A 290 15.21 -7.91 10.13
C TRP A 290 13.91 -7.32 9.56
N ILE A 291 12.95 -6.88 10.41
CA ILE A 291 11.68 -6.27 9.97
C ILE A 291 11.96 -4.95 9.25
N ARG A 292 12.88 -4.14 9.80
CA ARG A 292 13.30 -2.87 9.18
C ARG A 292 14.07 -3.12 7.88
N GLU A 293 14.97 -4.11 7.89
CA GLU A 293 15.79 -4.50 6.73
C GLU A 293 14.91 -5.01 5.56
N GLU A 294 13.79 -5.69 5.83
CA GLU A 294 12.86 -6.13 4.80
C GLU A 294 12.33 -4.97 3.96
N LEU A 295 12.01 -3.86 4.59
CA LEU A 295 11.49 -2.67 3.90
C LEU A 295 12.55 -2.01 3.00
N GLU A 296 13.85 -2.24 3.22
CA GLU A 296 14.92 -1.80 2.32
C GLU A 296 15.07 -2.71 1.07
N LYS A 297 14.48 -3.89 1.07
CA LYS A 297 14.57 -4.85 -0.04
C LYS A 297 13.56 -4.56 -1.16
N ILE A 298 12.53 -3.76 -0.91
CA ILE A 298 11.57 -3.33 -1.93
C ILE A 298 12.03 -2.04 -2.63
N SER A 299 11.37 -1.69 -3.74
CA SER A 299 11.64 -0.43 -4.43
C SER A 299 10.96 0.74 -3.69
N HIS A 300 11.77 1.61 -3.10
CA HIS A 300 11.32 2.74 -2.30
C HIS A 300 12.20 3.99 -2.55
N ARG A 301 11.77 5.15 -2.06
CA ARG A 301 12.62 6.32 -1.86
C ARG A 301 13.14 6.33 -0.43
N GLU A 302 14.05 7.26 -0.13
CA GLU A 302 14.43 7.48 1.27
C GLU A 302 13.19 7.57 2.15
N TYR A 303 13.23 6.87 3.28
CA TYR A 303 12.13 6.85 4.23
C TYR A 303 12.18 8.03 5.21
N ASN A 304 11.00 8.47 5.63
CA ASN A 304 10.80 9.38 6.76
C ASN A 304 9.47 9.10 7.46
N THR A 305 9.20 9.84 8.53
CA THR A 305 7.97 9.73 9.32
C THR A 305 6.84 10.65 8.84
N GLY A 306 6.94 11.24 7.66
CA GLY A 306 5.95 12.20 7.18
C GLY A 306 5.80 13.39 8.11
N PHE A 307 4.57 13.76 8.42
CA PHE A 307 4.24 14.87 9.33
C PHE A 307 4.03 14.43 10.79
N TYR A 308 4.16 13.16 11.13
CA TYR A 308 3.84 12.65 12.47
C TYR A 308 4.64 13.31 13.60
N PHE A 309 5.91 13.64 13.37
CA PHE A 309 6.81 14.24 14.36
C PHE A 309 7.36 15.62 13.97
N GLY A 310 6.85 16.21 12.90
CA GLY A 310 7.31 17.52 12.45
C GLY A 310 6.49 18.03 11.24
N ARG A 311 6.68 19.32 10.93
CA ARG A 311 5.87 20.00 9.92
C ARG A 311 6.34 19.76 8.48
N GLU A 312 7.59 19.34 8.29
CA GLU A 312 8.15 19.14 6.95
C GLU A 312 8.83 17.78 6.84
N PRO A 313 8.26 16.87 6.03
CA PRO A 313 8.81 15.52 5.84
C PRO A 313 10.14 15.50 5.06
N GLY A 314 10.66 16.64 4.64
CA GLY A 314 11.85 16.76 3.80
C GLY A 314 11.64 16.25 2.37
N GLN A 315 12.57 16.59 1.49
CA GLN A 315 12.58 16.19 0.09
C GLN A 315 13.85 15.40 -0.24
N VAL A 316 13.78 14.57 -1.27
CA VAL A 316 14.96 13.91 -1.83
C VAL A 316 15.54 14.80 -2.91
N THR A 317 16.70 15.42 -2.64
CA THR A 317 17.34 16.37 -3.54
C THR A 317 18.49 15.78 -4.35
N GLY A 318 19.14 14.71 -3.85
CA GLY A 318 20.34 14.14 -4.49
C GLY A 318 20.04 13.23 -5.68
N ASN A 319 19.24 12.22 -5.50
CA ASN A 319 18.87 11.27 -6.54
C ASN A 319 17.36 11.01 -6.48
N GLY A 320 16.59 11.61 -7.37
CA GLY A 320 15.13 11.44 -7.43
C GLY A 320 14.66 10.02 -7.78
N GLY A 321 15.60 9.09 -7.90
CA GLY A 321 15.34 7.69 -8.23
C GLY A 321 14.85 6.86 -7.05
N TYR A 322 14.28 5.71 -7.39
CA TYR A 322 13.98 4.67 -6.43
C TYR A 322 15.26 3.91 -6.05
N ILE A 323 15.43 3.67 -4.76
CA ILE A 323 16.39 2.71 -4.20
C ILE A 323 15.86 1.31 -4.48
N ARG A 324 16.70 0.41 -5.00
CA ARG A 324 16.32 -0.95 -5.32
C ARG A 324 17.53 -1.88 -5.22
N HIS A 325 17.62 -2.60 -4.12
CA HIS A 325 18.74 -3.49 -3.82
C HIS A 325 18.44 -4.96 -4.15
N TYR A 326 17.19 -5.33 -4.34
CA TYR A 326 16.76 -6.69 -4.63
C TYR A 326 15.83 -6.75 -5.83
N ASP A 327 15.88 -7.87 -6.56
CA ASP A 327 14.90 -8.24 -7.57
C ASP A 327 14.06 -9.41 -7.06
N ASN A 328 12.74 -9.31 -7.21
CA ASN A 328 11.85 -10.44 -7.09
C ASN A 328 12.10 -11.36 -8.29
N VAL A 329 12.65 -12.57 -8.06
CA VAL A 329 13.04 -13.49 -9.14
C VAL A 329 12.02 -14.59 -9.38
N ALA A 330 11.29 -15.02 -8.34
CA ALA A 330 10.23 -16.02 -8.49
C ALA A 330 9.19 -15.94 -7.36
N LEU A 331 8.08 -16.62 -7.59
CA LEU A 331 7.06 -16.95 -6.60
C LEU A 331 6.98 -18.47 -6.46
N CYS A 332 6.95 -18.98 -5.24
CA CYS A 332 6.73 -20.40 -5.00
C CYS A 332 5.24 -20.72 -5.11
N GLU A 333 4.88 -21.60 -6.05
CA GLU A 333 3.49 -22.08 -6.21
C GLU A 333 3.20 -23.24 -5.28
N GLU A 334 4.15 -24.18 -5.20
CA GLU A 334 3.97 -25.43 -4.48
C GLU A 334 5.29 -25.93 -3.90
N LEU A 335 5.29 -26.32 -2.65
CA LEU A 335 6.36 -27.10 -2.02
C LEU A 335 6.08 -28.58 -2.29
N VAL A 336 6.91 -29.21 -3.14
CA VAL A 336 6.77 -30.63 -3.51
C VAL A 336 7.33 -31.55 -2.44
N ASP A 337 8.53 -31.22 -1.96
CA ASP A 337 9.24 -31.92 -0.87
C ASP A 337 10.24 -30.96 -0.19
N ASP A 338 10.99 -31.43 0.81
CA ASP A 338 11.91 -30.61 1.62
C ASP A 338 13.00 -29.88 0.81
N THR A 339 13.20 -30.24 -0.45
CA THR A 339 14.25 -29.70 -1.32
C THR A 339 13.76 -29.25 -2.69
N THR A 340 12.47 -29.47 -2.99
CA THR A 340 11.91 -29.26 -4.32
C THR A 340 10.68 -28.36 -4.26
N ALA A 341 10.69 -27.28 -5.02
CA ALA A 341 9.58 -26.34 -5.15
C ALA A 341 9.23 -26.10 -6.62
N VAL A 342 7.93 -25.96 -6.90
CA VAL A 342 7.44 -25.43 -8.18
C VAL A 342 7.33 -23.92 -8.05
N ILE A 343 7.94 -23.21 -8.98
CA ILE A 343 8.04 -21.76 -8.97
C ILE A 343 7.56 -21.13 -10.29
N THR A 344 7.04 -19.91 -10.21
CA THR A 344 6.82 -19.04 -11.37
C THR A 344 7.85 -17.92 -11.38
N GLN A 345 8.63 -17.87 -12.46
CA GLN A 345 9.69 -16.89 -12.67
C GLN A 345 9.10 -15.45 -12.80
N ARG A 346 9.80 -14.48 -12.23
CA ARG A 346 9.49 -13.04 -12.31
C ARG A 346 10.64 -12.22 -12.88
N ASN A 347 11.88 -12.58 -12.56
CA ASN A 347 13.09 -12.02 -13.13
C ASN A 347 14.14 -13.12 -13.31
N LYS A 348 15.14 -12.86 -14.16
CA LYS A 348 16.17 -13.85 -14.49
C LYS A 348 17.06 -14.18 -13.29
N PHE A 349 17.29 -15.46 -13.06
CA PHE A 349 18.28 -15.99 -12.11
C PHE A 349 18.88 -17.31 -12.62
N TYR A 350 19.89 -17.82 -11.95
CA TYR A 350 20.69 -18.94 -12.40
C TYR A 350 20.79 -20.06 -11.36
N VAL A 351 21.09 -21.26 -11.83
CA VAL A 351 21.57 -22.35 -11.00
C VAL A 351 22.87 -21.90 -10.33
N GLY A 352 23.01 -22.18 -9.02
CA GLY A 352 24.12 -21.74 -8.18
C GLY A 352 23.90 -20.39 -7.48
N ASP A 353 22.89 -19.61 -7.83
CA ASP A 353 22.56 -18.37 -7.13
C ASP A 353 22.16 -18.63 -5.67
N THR A 354 22.58 -17.75 -4.78
CA THR A 354 22.02 -17.63 -3.42
C THR A 354 20.80 -16.71 -3.51
N LEU A 355 19.66 -17.21 -3.04
CA LEU A 355 18.36 -16.55 -3.11
C LEU A 355 17.84 -16.33 -1.69
N ASP A 356 17.21 -15.19 -1.48
CA ASP A 356 16.53 -14.83 -0.24
C ASP A 356 15.04 -15.17 -0.38
N VAL A 357 14.50 -15.93 0.56
CA VAL A 357 13.10 -16.38 0.59
C VAL A 357 12.36 -15.67 1.69
N LEU A 358 11.25 -15.01 1.37
CA LEU A 358 10.28 -14.53 2.32
C LEU A 358 9.07 -15.46 2.31
N PRO A 359 8.90 -16.33 3.31
CA PRO A 359 7.74 -17.21 3.41
C PRO A 359 6.50 -16.44 3.90
N PRO A 360 5.28 -16.91 3.59
CA PRO A 360 4.06 -16.35 4.16
C PRO A 360 4.10 -16.31 5.68
N SER A 361 3.87 -15.13 6.26
CA SER A 361 3.86 -14.91 7.72
C SER A 361 5.13 -15.40 8.45
N GLY A 362 6.27 -15.42 7.77
CA GLY A 362 7.52 -15.97 8.29
C GLY A 362 8.69 -15.00 8.28
N VAL A 363 9.78 -15.44 8.91
CA VAL A 363 11.08 -14.76 8.91
C VAL A 363 11.82 -15.13 7.63
N PRO A 364 12.46 -14.19 6.92
CA PRO A 364 13.22 -14.49 5.70
C PRO A 364 14.44 -15.37 5.99
N PHE A 365 14.80 -16.21 5.01
CA PHE A 365 15.97 -17.09 5.06
C PHE A 365 16.60 -17.25 3.67
N GLU A 366 17.86 -17.70 3.64
CA GLU A 366 18.57 -17.90 2.38
C GLU A 366 18.53 -19.37 1.93
N ILE A 367 18.45 -19.56 0.62
CA ILE A 367 18.58 -20.85 -0.05
C ILE A 367 19.62 -20.78 -1.17
N LYS A 368 20.11 -21.93 -1.62
CA LYS A 368 20.90 -22.07 -2.83
C LYS A 368 20.08 -22.77 -3.91
N CYS A 369 19.98 -22.19 -5.10
CA CYS A 369 19.37 -22.84 -6.26
C CYS A 369 20.34 -23.92 -6.79
N GLU A 370 20.01 -25.18 -6.59
CA GLU A 370 20.87 -26.31 -6.96
C GLU A 370 20.62 -26.80 -8.39
N SER A 371 19.36 -26.79 -8.84
CA SER A 371 19.00 -27.11 -10.21
C SER A 371 17.65 -26.50 -10.59
N LEU A 372 17.43 -26.35 -11.89
CA LEU A 372 16.18 -25.90 -12.50
C LEU A 372 15.77 -26.88 -13.59
N THR A 373 14.47 -27.20 -13.66
CA THR A 373 13.90 -28.09 -14.66
C THR A 373 12.61 -27.51 -15.21
N THR A 374 12.40 -27.57 -16.53
CA THR A 374 11.14 -27.14 -17.17
C THR A 374 9.99 -28.11 -16.87
N ASP A 375 8.76 -27.74 -17.20
CA ASP A 375 7.59 -28.63 -17.06
C ASP A 375 7.70 -29.90 -17.94
N GLU A 376 8.51 -29.84 -19.02
CA GLU A 376 8.80 -31.01 -19.87
C GLU A 376 9.93 -31.89 -19.32
N GLY A 377 10.46 -31.58 -18.14
CA GLY A 377 11.53 -32.34 -17.49
C GLY A 377 12.94 -32.04 -18.00
N MET A 378 13.14 -30.99 -18.80
CA MET A 378 14.45 -30.62 -19.33
C MET A 378 15.22 -29.75 -18.32
N PRO A 379 16.50 -30.12 -17.97
CA PRO A 379 17.33 -29.29 -17.13
C PRO A 379 17.72 -27.99 -17.85
N VAL A 380 17.74 -26.89 -17.10
CA VAL A 380 18.14 -25.55 -17.58
C VAL A 380 19.08 -24.88 -16.57
N GLU A 381 20.02 -24.07 -17.06
CA GLU A 381 20.99 -23.36 -16.21
C GLU A 381 20.45 -22.02 -15.67
N SER A 382 19.36 -21.53 -16.23
CA SER A 382 18.76 -20.26 -15.82
C SER A 382 17.26 -20.24 -16.06
N ALA A 383 16.57 -19.31 -15.43
CA ALA A 383 15.14 -18.98 -15.62
C ALA A 383 15.01 -17.66 -16.40
N PRO A 384 15.10 -17.66 -17.75
CA PRO A 384 15.20 -16.44 -18.54
C PRO A 384 13.84 -15.82 -18.94
N HIS A 385 12.76 -16.60 -18.94
CA HIS A 385 11.48 -16.18 -19.53
C HIS A 385 10.49 -15.75 -18.47
N PRO A 386 9.90 -14.54 -18.59
CA PRO A 386 8.87 -14.07 -17.67
C PRO A 386 7.70 -15.05 -17.56
N MET A 387 7.24 -15.28 -16.34
CA MET A 387 6.11 -16.17 -16.02
C MET A 387 6.37 -17.66 -16.35
N GLN A 388 7.61 -18.05 -16.66
CA GLN A 388 7.98 -19.43 -16.86
C GLN A 388 7.78 -20.23 -15.57
N ARG A 389 7.09 -21.35 -15.68
CA ARG A 389 6.94 -22.33 -14.60
C ARG A 389 8.12 -23.28 -14.63
N LEU A 390 8.73 -23.51 -13.47
CA LEU A 390 9.93 -24.33 -13.31
C LEU A 390 9.84 -25.13 -12.01
N THR A 391 10.46 -26.29 -12.01
CA THR A 391 10.78 -27.03 -10.79
C THR A 391 12.19 -26.65 -10.35
N MET A 392 12.34 -26.14 -9.14
CA MET A 392 13.61 -25.74 -8.53
C MET A 392 13.98 -26.71 -7.41
N LYS A 393 15.21 -27.22 -7.43
CA LYS A 393 15.82 -27.87 -6.26
C LYS A 393 16.66 -26.88 -5.48
N CYS A 394 16.61 -26.98 -4.17
CA CYS A 394 17.32 -26.10 -3.24
C CYS A 394 17.67 -26.85 -1.94
N ASN A 395 18.49 -26.22 -1.12
CA ASN A 395 19.03 -26.82 0.11
C ASN A 395 18.14 -26.69 1.35
N ALA A 396 16.93 -26.11 1.19
CA ALA A 396 15.93 -25.99 2.28
C ALA A 396 14.51 -25.87 1.69
N PRO A 397 13.46 -26.25 2.46
CA PRO A 397 12.07 -26.18 1.99
C PRO A 397 11.62 -24.74 1.75
N VAL A 398 10.98 -24.51 0.61
CA VAL A 398 10.39 -23.21 0.23
C VAL A 398 8.87 -23.31 0.30
N PRO A 399 8.23 -22.78 1.34
CA PRO A 399 6.77 -22.87 1.50
C PRO A 399 5.99 -22.26 0.33
N SER A 400 4.85 -22.86 -0.01
CA SER A 400 3.95 -22.31 -1.04
C SER A 400 3.54 -20.88 -0.71
N GLY A 401 3.48 -20.02 -1.72
CA GLY A 401 3.21 -18.59 -1.57
C GLY A 401 4.43 -17.74 -1.19
N SER A 402 5.61 -18.34 -0.98
CA SER A 402 6.86 -17.62 -0.69
C SER A 402 7.28 -16.75 -1.86
N VAL A 403 7.77 -15.55 -1.53
CA VAL A 403 8.47 -14.67 -2.48
C VAL A 403 9.95 -15.01 -2.47
N ILE A 404 10.52 -15.23 -3.65
CA ILE A 404 11.93 -15.53 -3.86
C ILE A 404 12.59 -14.35 -4.55
N ARG A 405 13.68 -13.86 -3.97
CA ARG A 405 14.36 -12.66 -4.46
C ARG A 405 15.87 -12.83 -4.46
N LYS A 406 16.54 -12.01 -5.25
CA LYS A 406 17.99 -11.99 -5.38
C LYS A 406 18.51 -10.58 -5.13
N LYS A 407 19.59 -10.46 -4.37
CA LYS A 407 20.31 -9.20 -4.23
C LYS A 407 20.89 -8.79 -5.58
N ARG A 408 20.82 -7.51 -5.90
CA ARG A 408 21.45 -6.93 -7.09
C ARG A 408 22.95 -6.80 -6.88
N ASP A 409 23.70 -7.12 -7.92
CA ASP A 409 25.16 -6.93 -7.97
C ASP A 409 25.50 -5.43 -7.99
#